data_a212c8e16771465aaf45f4a71122b9b7
#
_entry.id   a212c8e16771465aaf45f4a71122b9b7
#
_cell.length_a   1.000
_cell.length_b   1.000
_cell.length_c   1.000
_cell.angle_alpha   90.00
_cell.angle_beta   90.00
_cell.angle_gamma   90.00
#
_symmetry.space_group_name_H-M   'P 1'
#
loop_
_entity.id
_entity.type
_entity.pdbx_description
1 polymer ?
#
loop_
_entity_poly.entity_id
_entity_poly.type
_entity_poly.pdbx_seq_one_letter_code
_entity_poly.pdbx_strand_id
1 'polypeptide(L)'
;LARAAGRPVVVLAAMLQHSPLMLITLERPDIQTPGDLANKRPMLEPGSNELLPYLHRYTRSRQGETLPYERGVQALPRGQADVISAYSTTEPFTLQQQGIPYRVFSPRDIGYDFYGDNLFTSENEVFNQQERVQRFLQASLKGWRYAMDHPEEMINLILEHYPSGAGREALAFEARETRALMQPDIIEPGYMQQDRWQQIARTYQEAGMIKAVPNLTPFLYNSTQASLRQQRQLLDRSVAI
;
A
#
# COMPACT_ATOMS: atom_id res chain seq x y z
N LEU A 1 -8.94 5.82 -4.62
CA LEU A 1 -9.94 6.61 -3.87
C LEU A 1 -9.75 8.11 -4.10
N ALA A 2 -8.57 8.69 -3.84
CA ALA A 2 -8.32 10.14 -3.99
C ALA A 2 -8.66 10.66 -5.40
N ARG A 3 -8.27 9.92 -6.45
CA ARG A 3 -8.61 10.27 -7.84
C ARG A 3 -10.12 10.24 -8.09
N ALA A 4 -10.82 9.24 -7.57
CA ALA A 4 -12.29 9.15 -7.68
C ALA A 4 -13.01 10.28 -6.93
N ALA A 5 -12.39 10.83 -5.89
CA ALA A 5 -12.84 12.01 -5.17
C ALA A 5 -12.48 13.35 -5.87
N GLY A 6 -11.97 13.31 -7.11
CA GLY A 6 -11.62 14.49 -7.91
C GLY A 6 -10.28 15.14 -7.56
N ARG A 7 -9.47 14.54 -6.70
CA ARG A 7 -8.14 15.08 -6.36
C ARG A 7 -7.17 14.89 -7.54
N PRO A 8 -6.42 15.92 -7.95
CA PRO A 8 -5.51 15.87 -9.09
C PRO A 8 -4.19 15.17 -8.74
N VAL A 9 -4.26 13.87 -8.42
CA VAL A 9 -3.09 13.06 -8.07
C VAL A 9 -2.64 12.22 -9.25
N VAL A 10 -1.31 12.03 -9.36
CA VAL A 10 -0.65 11.19 -10.38
C VAL A 10 0.28 10.22 -9.66
N VAL A 11 0.10 8.93 -9.88
CA VAL A 11 1.01 7.90 -9.38
C VAL A 11 2.21 7.78 -10.30
N LEU A 12 3.39 7.89 -9.73
CA LEU A 12 4.67 7.85 -10.44
C LEU A 12 5.24 6.44 -10.52
N ALA A 13 5.05 5.66 -9.44
CA ALA A 13 5.60 4.31 -9.30
C ALA A 13 4.87 3.53 -8.21
N ALA A 14 4.77 2.20 -8.36
CA ALA A 14 4.42 1.28 -7.29
C ALA A 14 5.70 0.61 -6.77
N MET A 15 6.06 0.86 -5.51
CA MET A 15 7.26 0.27 -4.93
C MET A 15 7.02 -1.21 -4.60
N LEU A 16 5.92 -1.52 -3.95
CA LEU A 16 5.53 -2.89 -3.65
C LEU A 16 4.56 -3.40 -4.70
N GLN A 17 4.91 -4.51 -5.35
CA GLN A 17 4.03 -5.15 -6.33
C GLN A 17 2.78 -5.75 -5.68
N HIS A 18 2.84 -6.03 -4.39
CA HIS A 18 1.72 -6.48 -3.59
C HIS A 18 1.63 -5.66 -2.31
N SER A 19 0.41 -5.34 -1.87
CA SER A 19 0.19 -4.65 -0.62
C SER A 19 0.58 -5.53 0.57
N PRO A 20 1.28 -4.98 1.58
CA PRO A 20 1.55 -5.67 2.83
C PRO A 20 0.32 -5.75 3.74
N LEU A 21 -0.75 -5.01 3.44
CA LEU A 21 -1.94 -4.94 4.30
C LEU A 21 -2.71 -6.25 4.34
N MET A 22 -2.98 -6.71 5.54
CA MET A 22 -3.72 -7.92 5.82
C MET A 22 -4.52 -7.77 7.12
N LEU A 23 -5.37 -8.74 7.39
CA LEU A 23 -6.00 -8.91 8.70
C LEU A 23 -5.28 -10.00 9.46
N ILE A 24 -5.07 -9.77 10.77
CA ILE A 24 -4.47 -10.75 11.66
C ILE A 24 -5.36 -10.97 12.88
N THR A 25 -5.46 -12.21 13.33
CA THR A 25 -6.16 -12.65 14.53
C THR A 25 -5.31 -13.64 15.31
N LEU A 26 -5.58 -13.85 16.57
CA LEU A 26 -5.01 -14.99 17.28
C LEU A 26 -5.49 -16.30 16.66
N GLU A 27 -4.69 -17.34 16.75
CA GLU A 27 -5.13 -18.69 16.38
C GLU A 27 -6.19 -19.17 17.38
N ARG A 28 -7.43 -19.29 16.92
CA ARG A 28 -8.60 -19.64 17.74
C ARG A 28 -9.53 -20.60 16.98
N PRO A 29 -10.22 -21.51 17.68
CA PRO A 29 -11.13 -22.46 17.03
C PRO A 29 -12.33 -21.79 16.33
N ASP A 30 -12.74 -20.61 16.78
CA ASP A 30 -13.91 -19.87 16.28
C ASP A 30 -13.57 -18.86 15.17
N ILE A 31 -12.30 -18.83 14.68
CA ILE A 31 -11.86 -18.01 13.53
C ILE A 31 -10.91 -18.85 12.67
N GLN A 32 -11.46 -19.60 11.74
CA GLN A 32 -10.71 -20.47 10.85
C GLN A 32 -10.74 -19.99 9.40
N THR A 33 -11.83 -19.36 8.99
CA THR A 33 -12.11 -18.89 7.63
C THR A 33 -12.44 -17.40 7.62
N PRO A 34 -12.36 -16.72 6.47
CA PRO A 34 -12.80 -15.33 6.34
C PRO A 34 -14.27 -15.10 6.75
N GLY A 35 -15.14 -16.11 6.57
CA GLY A 35 -16.55 -16.04 6.96
C GLY A 35 -16.73 -15.93 8.47
N ASP A 36 -15.80 -16.47 9.25
CA ASP A 36 -15.84 -16.43 10.72
C ASP A 36 -15.55 -15.04 11.29
N LEU A 37 -15.07 -14.12 10.43
CA LEU A 37 -14.90 -12.70 10.80
C LEU A 37 -16.26 -11.98 10.96
N ALA A 38 -17.35 -12.58 10.49
CA ALA A 38 -18.70 -12.08 10.75
C ALA A 38 -18.95 -11.99 12.27
N ASN A 39 -19.43 -10.84 12.72
CA ASN A 39 -19.71 -10.56 14.15
C ASN A 39 -18.44 -10.51 15.05
N LYS A 40 -17.25 -10.48 14.49
CA LYS A 40 -16.01 -10.19 15.23
C LYS A 40 -15.81 -8.67 15.32
N ARG A 41 -14.95 -8.28 16.24
CA ARG A 41 -14.65 -6.87 16.51
C ARG A 41 -13.37 -6.46 15.75
N PRO A 42 -13.47 -5.89 14.55
CA PRO A 42 -12.31 -5.44 13.80
C PRO A 42 -11.79 -4.11 14.35
N MET A 43 -10.48 -4.01 14.48
CA MET A 43 -9.74 -2.79 14.77
C MET A 43 -8.84 -2.48 13.58
N LEU A 44 -9.16 -1.43 12.82
CA LEU A 44 -8.40 -1.06 11.62
C LEU A 44 -7.65 0.23 11.84
N GLU A 45 -6.39 0.24 11.43
CA GLU A 45 -5.60 1.47 11.36
C GLU A 45 -6.24 2.46 10.38
N PRO A 46 -6.27 3.76 10.72
CA PRO A 46 -6.71 4.78 9.79
C PRO A 46 -5.94 4.72 8.47
N GLY A 47 -6.67 4.65 7.35
CA GLY A 47 -6.05 4.50 6.03
C GLY A 47 -6.04 3.07 5.47
N SER A 48 -6.37 2.04 6.25
CA SER A 48 -6.44 0.63 5.80
C SER A 48 -7.64 0.36 4.87
N ASN A 49 -7.91 1.29 3.93
CA ASN A 49 -9.07 1.22 3.04
C ASN A 49 -9.09 -0.02 2.13
N GLU A 50 -7.93 -0.63 1.88
CA GLU A 50 -7.80 -1.84 1.07
C GLU A 50 -8.45 -3.06 1.71
N LEU A 51 -8.58 -3.05 3.05
CA LEU A 51 -9.20 -4.14 3.80
C LEU A 51 -10.73 -4.06 3.80
N LEU A 52 -11.31 -2.89 3.52
CA LEU A 52 -12.76 -2.69 3.55
C LEU A 52 -13.51 -3.55 2.52
N PRO A 53 -13.09 -3.64 1.23
CA PRO A 53 -13.72 -4.55 0.27
C PRO A 53 -13.72 -6.01 0.73
N TYR A 54 -12.60 -6.44 1.34
CA TYR A 54 -12.47 -7.79 1.89
C TYR A 54 -13.46 -8.02 3.04
N LEU A 55 -13.49 -7.11 4.02
CA LEU A 55 -14.43 -7.20 5.14
C LEU A 55 -15.89 -7.15 4.68
N HIS A 56 -16.24 -6.24 3.77
CA HIS A 56 -17.60 -6.14 3.22
C HIS A 56 -18.07 -7.46 2.59
N ARG A 57 -17.17 -8.19 1.93
CA ARG A 57 -17.49 -9.47 1.30
C ARG A 57 -17.90 -10.54 2.31
N TYR A 58 -17.27 -10.56 3.48
CA TYR A 58 -17.42 -11.66 4.44
C TYR A 58 -18.24 -11.29 5.69
N THR A 59 -18.22 -10.03 6.10
CA THR A 59 -18.77 -9.67 7.41
C THR A 59 -20.09 -8.92 7.33
N ARG A 60 -20.53 -8.47 6.16
CA ARG A 60 -21.64 -7.51 6.01
C ARG A 60 -21.48 -6.25 6.91
N SER A 61 -20.30 -6.07 7.50
CA SER A 61 -19.98 -4.90 8.31
C SER A 61 -20.08 -3.65 7.46
N ARG A 62 -20.85 -2.67 7.91
CA ARG A 62 -20.92 -1.35 7.29
C ARG A 62 -19.64 -0.57 7.63
N GLN A 63 -19.24 0.31 6.74
CA GLN A 63 -18.20 1.29 7.02
C GLN A 63 -18.55 2.03 8.32
N GLY A 64 -17.73 1.89 9.37
CA GLY A 64 -17.98 2.53 10.68
C GLY A 64 -18.10 1.58 11.86
N GLU A 65 -18.23 0.27 11.66
CA GLU A 65 -18.31 -0.72 12.75
C GLU A 65 -16.94 -1.24 13.19
N THR A 66 -15.89 -0.45 13.02
CA THR A 66 -14.53 -0.79 13.47
C THR A 66 -14.24 -0.12 14.81
N LEU A 67 -13.49 -0.83 15.65
CA LEU A 67 -13.00 -0.25 16.91
C LEU A 67 -11.98 0.86 16.64
N PRO A 68 -11.89 1.88 17.52
CA PRO A 68 -10.80 2.83 17.49
C PRO A 68 -9.44 2.10 17.52
N TYR A 69 -8.52 2.51 16.63
CA TYR A 69 -7.20 1.87 16.56
C TYR A 69 -6.35 2.29 17.76
N GLU A 70 -6.13 1.35 18.65
CA GLU A 70 -5.34 1.54 19.87
C GLU A 70 -4.41 0.34 20.09
N ARG A 71 -3.17 0.63 20.49
CA ARG A 71 -2.20 -0.40 20.92
C ARG A 71 -1.77 -1.42 19.86
N GLY A 72 -2.17 -1.28 18.59
CA GLY A 72 -1.77 -2.16 17.50
C GLY A 72 -1.96 -3.64 17.81
N VAL A 73 -0.97 -4.47 17.50
CA VAL A 73 -1.02 -5.93 17.66
C VAL A 73 -1.26 -6.38 19.11
N GLN A 74 -0.92 -5.57 20.12
CA GLN A 74 -1.14 -5.89 21.53
C GLN A 74 -2.62 -5.90 21.95
N ALA A 75 -3.50 -5.36 21.11
CA ALA A 75 -4.94 -5.43 21.33
C ALA A 75 -5.48 -6.86 21.27
N LEU A 76 -4.86 -7.72 20.47
CA LEU A 76 -5.28 -9.12 20.31
C LEU A 76 -5.12 -9.95 21.59
N PRO A 77 -3.91 -10.11 22.17
CA PRO A 77 -3.75 -10.93 23.39
C PRO A 77 -4.46 -10.33 24.61
N ARG A 78 -4.80 -9.04 24.58
CA ARG A 78 -5.59 -8.41 25.65
C ARG A 78 -7.10 -8.56 25.48
N GLY A 79 -7.55 -9.20 24.39
CA GLY A 79 -8.97 -9.36 24.10
C GLY A 79 -9.71 -8.05 23.79
N GLN A 80 -8.98 -6.99 23.42
CA GLN A 80 -9.55 -5.69 23.07
C GLN A 80 -10.11 -5.66 21.65
N ALA A 81 -9.54 -6.46 20.75
CA ALA A 81 -10.04 -6.72 19.40
C ALA A 81 -9.97 -8.21 19.09
N ASP A 82 -10.79 -8.69 18.18
CA ASP A 82 -10.75 -10.07 17.69
C ASP A 82 -9.90 -10.19 16.42
N VAL A 83 -9.84 -9.13 15.62
CA VAL A 83 -9.06 -9.01 14.40
C VAL A 83 -8.55 -7.59 14.24
N ILE A 84 -7.35 -7.43 13.74
CA ILE A 84 -6.76 -6.11 13.48
C ILE A 84 -6.23 -6.01 12.04
N SER A 85 -6.12 -4.77 11.52
CA SER A 85 -5.25 -4.51 10.37
C SER A 85 -3.79 -4.67 10.77
N ALA A 86 -2.99 -5.21 9.87
CA ALA A 86 -1.58 -5.46 10.09
C ALA A 86 -0.82 -5.35 8.77
N TYR A 87 0.47 -5.08 8.86
CA TYR A 87 1.41 -5.18 7.75
C TYR A 87 2.17 -6.50 7.85
N SER A 88 2.21 -7.27 6.77
CA SER A 88 2.96 -8.53 6.72
C SER A 88 4.44 -8.36 7.04
N THR A 89 4.94 -7.14 6.95
CA THR A 89 6.33 -6.76 7.20
C THR A 89 6.67 -6.51 8.67
N THR A 90 5.69 -6.36 9.57
CA THR A 90 5.93 -5.91 10.96
C THR A 90 5.21 -6.73 12.02
N GLU A 91 3.87 -6.77 12.04
CA GLU A 91 3.09 -7.38 13.12
C GLU A 91 3.33 -8.89 13.30
N PRO A 92 3.51 -9.70 12.22
CA PRO A 92 3.84 -11.11 12.38
C PRO A 92 5.12 -11.34 13.17
N PHE A 93 6.15 -10.54 12.94
CA PHE A 93 7.39 -10.63 13.71
C PHE A 93 7.15 -10.43 15.20
N THR A 94 6.36 -9.40 15.55
CA THR A 94 6.07 -9.11 16.96
C THR A 94 5.35 -10.27 17.66
N LEU A 95 4.38 -10.90 17.00
CA LEU A 95 3.68 -12.06 17.56
C LEU A 95 4.58 -13.28 17.65
N GLN A 96 5.42 -13.52 16.64
CA GLN A 96 6.39 -14.62 16.63
C GLN A 96 7.40 -14.49 17.78
N GLN A 97 7.93 -13.29 18.01
CA GLN A 97 8.86 -13.03 19.12
C GLN A 97 8.21 -13.28 20.49
N GLN A 98 6.92 -13.09 20.61
CA GLN A 98 6.17 -13.34 21.84
C GLN A 98 5.67 -14.80 21.95
N GLY A 99 5.92 -15.64 20.95
CA GLY A 99 5.42 -17.01 20.91
C GLY A 99 3.90 -17.11 20.82
N ILE A 100 3.24 -16.08 20.30
CA ILE A 100 1.77 -16.00 20.20
C ILE A 100 1.34 -16.56 18.84
N PRO A 101 0.58 -17.67 18.80
CA PRO A 101 0.03 -18.22 17.57
C PRO A 101 -1.02 -17.28 16.97
N TYR A 102 -0.95 -17.09 15.65
CA TYR A 102 -1.84 -16.19 14.92
C TYR A 102 -2.27 -16.76 13.57
N ARG A 103 -3.31 -16.20 13.00
CA ARG A 103 -3.82 -16.48 11.66
C ARG A 103 -3.92 -15.20 10.84
N VAL A 104 -3.58 -15.32 9.57
CA VAL A 104 -3.62 -14.21 8.60
C VAL A 104 -4.78 -14.41 7.64
N PHE A 105 -5.42 -13.32 7.26
CA PHE A 105 -6.38 -13.23 6.16
C PHE A 105 -5.93 -12.13 5.21
N SER A 106 -5.45 -12.51 4.03
CA SER A 106 -4.97 -11.58 3.01
C SER A 106 -6.04 -11.31 1.96
N PRO A 107 -6.27 -10.05 1.56
CA PRO A 107 -7.10 -9.74 0.40
C PRO A 107 -6.66 -10.45 -0.87
N ARG A 108 -5.36 -10.74 -1.02
CA ARG A 108 -4.80 -11.48 -2.16
C ARG A 108 -5.35 -12.89 -2.31
N ASP A 109 -5.68 -13.55 -1.21
CA ASP A 109 -6.19 -14.93 -1.22
C ASP A 109 -7.51 -15.06 -1.96
N ILE A 110 -8.21 -13.93 -2.17
CA ILE A 110 -9.47 -13.86 -2.91
C ILE A 110 -9.38 -13.01 -4.18
N GLY A 111 -8.17 -12.71 -4.63
CA GLY A 111 -7.91 -11.97 -5.86
C GLY A 111 -7.97 -10.43 -5.71
N TYR A 112 -8.05 -9.88 -4.50
CA TYR A 112 -7.93 -8.44 -4.24
C TYR A 112 -6.47 -8.07 -4.05
N ASP A 113 -5.76 -7.90 -5.17
CA ASP A 113 -4.33 -7.68 -5.17
C ASP A 113 -3.99 -6.21 -5.47
N PHE A 114 -3.81 -5.44 -4.41
CA PHE A 114 -3.45 -4.02 -4.47
C PHE A 114 -1.94 -3.83 -4.61
N TYR A 115 -1.54 -2.71 -5.24
CA TYR A 115 -0.16 -2.23 -5.11
C TYR A 115 0.05 -1.63 -3.72
N GLY A 116 1.24 -1.87 -3.12
CA GLY A 116 1.63 -1.21 -1.89
C GLY A 116 2.68 -0.11 -2.13
N ASP A 117 2.77 0.83 -1.18
CA ASP A 117 3.75 1.92 -1.13
C ASP A 117 3.96 2.64 -2.48
N ASN A 118 2.96 3.40 -2.86
CA ASN A 118 2.95 4.11 -4.13
C ASN A 118 3.59 5.49 -4.01
N LEU A 119 4.55 5.78 -4.88
CA LEU A 119 5.07 7.12 -5.07
C LEU A 119 4.09 7.93 -5.94
N PHE A 120 3.63 9.07 -5.44
CA PHE A 120 2.69 9.92 -6.16
C PHE A 120 3.00 11.41 -6.00
N THR A 121 2.43 12.22 -6.89
CA THR A 121 2.51 13.67 -6.84
C THR A 121 1.21 14.31 -7.37
N SER A 122 1.16 15.64 -7.48
CA SER A 122 0.03 16.34 -8.09
C SER A 122 0.18 16.48 -9.61
N GLU A 123 -0.93 16.63 -10.33
CA GLU A 123 -0.93 16.99 -11.75
C GLU A 123 -0.14 18.29 -12.00
N ASN A 124 -0.31 19.28 -11.11
CA ASN A 124 0.41 20.56 -11.20
C ASN A 124 1.94 20.37 -11.18
N GLU A 125 2.43 19.50 -10.33
CA GLU A 125 3.86 19.19 -10.24
C GLU A 125 4.36 18.51 -11.52
N VAL A 126 3.62 17.53 -12.03
CA VAL A 126 3.95 16.84 -13.29
C VAL A 126 3.99 17.81 -14.46
N PHE A 127 3.08 18.81 -14.50
CA PHE A 127 3.01 19.77 -15.58
C PHE A 127 4.10 20.84 -15.53
N ASN A 128 4.32 21.42 -14.36
CA ASN A 128 5.15 22.60 -14.22
C ASN A 128 6.60 22.30 -13.83
N GLN A 129 6.88 21.10 -13.31
CA GLN A 129 8.19 20.74 -12.77
C GLN A 129 8.61 19.33 -13.23
N GLN A 130 8.43 19.05 -14.51
CA GLN A 130 8.63 17.73 -15.09
C GLN A 130 10.03 17.16 -14.81
N GLU A 131 11.07 17.98 -14.98
CA GLU A 131 12.45 17.57 -14.73
C GLU A 131 12.66 17.17 -13.27
N ARG A 132 12.11 17.93 -12.32
CA ARG A 132 12.16 17.61 -10.89
C ARG A 132 11.46 16.28 -10.59
N VAL A 133 10.29 16.06 -11.17
CA VAL A 133 9.53 14.81 -11.01
C VAL A 133 10.34 13.62 -11.54
N GLN A 134 10.93 13.74 -12.73
CA GLN A 134 11.75 12.68 -13.32
C GLN A 134 12.99 12.38 -12.48
N ARG A 135 13.73 13.41 -12.06
CA ARG A 135 14.92 13.24 -11.22
C ARG A 135 14.60 12.61 -9.89
N PHE A 136 13.51 13.05 -9.25
CA PHE A 136 13.07 12.48 -7.98
C PHE A 136 12.66 11.03 -8.12
N LEU A 137 11.86 10.70 -9.16
CA LEU A 137 11.47 9.32 -9.45
C LEU A 137 12.70 8.42 -9.66
N GLN A 138 13.63 8.83 -10.51
CA GLN A 138 14.85 8.06 -10.80
C GLN A 138 15.69 7.85 -9.53
N ALA A 139 15.86 8.90 -8.71
CA ALA A 139 16.62 8.80 -7.46
C ALA A 139 15.93 7.84 -6.48
N SER A 140 14.59 7.92 -6.35
CA SER A 140 13.82 7.02 -5.51
C SER A 140 13.93 5.55 -5.95
N LEU A 141 13.77 5.28 -7.24
CA LEU A 141 13.90 3.92 -7.78
C LEU A 141 15.32 3.35 -7.58
N LYS A 142 16.35 4.19 -7.79
CA LYS A 142 17.74 3.81 -7.53
C LYS A 142 17.98 3.51 -6.05
N GLY A 143 17.42 4.34 -5.15
CA GLY A 143 17.51 4.14 -3.70
C GLY A 143 16.84 2.84 -3.25
N TRP A 144 15.65 2.55 -3.74
CA TRP A 144 14.95 1.31 -3.45
C TRP A 144 15.71 0.07 -3.96
N ARG A 145 16.22 0.13 -5.20
CA ARG A 145 17.08 -0.94 -5.75
C ARG A 145 18.29 -1.19 -4.84
N TYR A 146 19.00 -0.11 -4.51
CA TYR A 146 20.18 -0.19 -3.64
C TYR A 146 19.85 -0.79 -2.28
N ALA A 147 18.77 -0.34 -1.66
CA ALA A 147 18.33 -0.85 -0.34
C ALA A 147 18.02 -2.36 -0.38
N MET A 148 17.39 -2.84 -1.46
CA MET A 148 17.09 -4.27 -1.61
C MET A 148 18.34 -5.11 -1.89
N ASP A 149 19.35 -4.54 -2.53
CA ASP A 149 20.60 -5.23 -2.83
C ASP A 149 21.58 -5.19 -1.63
N HIS A 150 21.42 -4.22 -0.69
CA HIS A 150 22.32 -4.01 0.44
C HIS A 150 21.55 -3.94 1.79
N PRO A 151 20.73 -4.95 2.15
CA PRO A 151 19.85 -4.88 3.31
C PRO A 151 20.63 -4.70 4.63
N GLU A 152 21.78 -5.37 4.80
CA GLU A 152 22.57 -5.24 6.03
C GLU A 152 23.15 -3.83 6.22
N GLU A 153 23.58 -3.19 5.14
CA GLU A 153 24.05 -1.80 5.19
C GLU A 153 22.90 -0.87 5.60
N MET A 154 21.71 -1.06 5.01
CA MET A 154 20.53 -0.26 5.34
C MET A 154 20.10 -0.46 6.80
N ILE A 155 20.12 -1.69 7.31
CA ILE A 155 19.82 -1.98 8.72
C ILE A 155 20.81 -1.25 9.64
N ASN A 156 22.11 -1.30 9.33
CA ASN A 156 23.12 -0.59 10.11
C ASN A 156 22.87 0.92 10.12
N LEU A 157 22.59 1.50 8.95
CA LEU A 157 22.33 2.91 8.80
C LEU A 157 21.07 3.34 9.57
N ILE A 158 20.00 2.54 9.56
CA ILE A 158 18.77 2.80 10.32
C ILE A 158 19.06 2.76 11.81
N LEU A 159 19.77 1.74 12.29
CA LEU A 159 20.09 1.60 13.72
C LEU A 159 20.97 2.75 14.23
N GLU A 160 21.87 3.24 13.40
CA GLU A 160 22.80 4.32 13.77
C GLU A 160 22.13 5.71 13.72
N HIS A 161 21.35 6.00 12.69
CA HIS A 161 20.89 7.35 12.39
C HIS A 161 19.38 7.58 12.57
N TYR A 162 18.59 6.51 12.60
CA TYR A 162 17.11 6.59 12.63
C TYR A 162 16.54 5.69 13.73
N PRO A 163 16.68 6.08 15.02
CA PRO A 163 16.23 5.26 16.14
C PRO A 163 14.69 5.11 16.11
N SER A 164 14.21 4.03 15.51
CA SER A 164 12.77 3.69 15.40
C SER A 164 12.27 2.88 16.60
N GLY A 165 13.15 2.45 17.49
CA GLY A 165 12.84 1.45 18.52
C GLY A 165 12.83 0.00 18.02
N ALA A 166 12.94 -0.23 16.71
CA ALA A 166 13.05 -1.57 16.14
C ALA A 166 14.48 -2.12 16.32
N GLY A 167 14.59 -3.36 16.77
CA GLY A 167 15.87 -4.06 16.83
C GLY A 167 16.30 -4.60 15.46
N ARG A 168 17.58 -5.00 15.35
CA ARG A 168 18.14 -5.58 14.12
C ARG A 168 17.30 -6.72 13.52
N GLU A 169 16.84 -7.64 14.36
CA GLU A 169 16.05 -8.78 13.90
C GLU A 169 14.71 -8.37 13.28
N ALA A 170 14.06 -7.34 13.85
CA ALA A 170 12.83 -6.77 13.31
C ALA A 170 13.08 -6.13 11.94
N LEU A 171 14.15 -5.33 11.80
CA LEU A 171 14.53 -4.70 10.54
C LEU A 171 14.93 -5.75 9.48
N ALA A 172 15.60 -6.83 9.87
CA ALA A 172 15.94 -7.92 8.97
C ALA A 172 14.69 -8.67 8.48
N PHE A 173 13.73 -8.87 9.37
CA PHE A 173 12.42 -9.43 9.00
C PHE A 173 11.71 -8.50 8.00
N GLU A 174 11.60 -7.22 8.31
CA GLU A 174 10.96 -6.22 7.47
C GLU A 174 11.60 -6.13 6.07
N ALA A 175 12.94 -6.10 6.00
CA ALA A 175 13.68 -6.06 4.73
C ALA A 175 13.39 -7.30 3.86
N ARG A 176 13.34 -8.50 4.46
CA ARG A 176 13.04 -9.74 3.75
C ARG A 176 11.61 -9.76 3.21
N GLU A 177 10.63 -9.41 4.04
CA GLU A 177 9.22 -9.36 3.63
C GLU A 177 8.96 -8.26 2.58
N THR A 178 9.60 -7.10 2.73
CA THR A 178 9.55 -6.00 1.75
C THR A 178 10.10 -6.47 0.40
N ARG A 179 11.26 -7.15 0.37
CA ARG A 179 11.82 -7.72 -0.86
C ARG A 179 10.85 -8.71 -1.54
N ALA A 180 10.18 -9.56 -0.74
CA ALA A 180 9.19 -10.51 -1.27
C ALA A 180 7.98 -9.81 -1.91
N LEU A 181 7.56 -8.66 -1.37
CA LEU A 181 6.46 -7.85 -1.92
C LEU A 181 6.89 -7.02 -3.14
N MET A 182 8.12 -6.53 -3.17
CA MET A 182 8.69 -5.78 -4.30
C MET A 182 8.99 -6.67 -5.50
N GLN A 183 9.50 -7.88 -5.28
CA GLN A 183 9.96 -8.83 -6.29
C GLN A 183 11.04 -8.24 -7.24
N PRO A 184 12.09 -7.57 -6.72
CA PRO A 184 13.03 -6.79 -7.53
C PRO A 184 13.89 -7.63 -8.48
N ASP A 185 13.90 -8.96 -8.30
CA ASP A 185 14.66 -9.89 -9.15
C ASP A 185 13.94 -10.21 -10.47
N ILE A 186 12.62 -9.98 -10.53
CA ILE A 186 11.79 -10.31 -11.71
C ILE A 186 10.96 -9.13 -12.21
N ILE A 187 10.74 -8.11 -11.39
CA ILE A 187 9.97 -6.92 -11.74
C ILE A 187 10.80 -5.67 -11.44
N GLU A 188 10.93 -4.77 -12.40
CA GLU A 188 11.61 -3.50 -12.18
C GLU A 188 10.88 -2.69 -11.08
N PRO A 189 11.60 -2.17 -10.06
CA PRO A 189 11.01 -1.30 -9.05
C PRO A 189 10.25 -0.14 -9.69
N GLY A 190 9.04 0.11 -9.20
CA GLY A 190 8.19 1.16 -9.74
C GLY A 190 7.28 0.74 -10.89
N TYR A 191 7.40 -0.49 -11.39
CA TYR A 191 6.57 -0.98 -12.48
C TYR A 191 5.08 -0.97 -12.13
N MET A 192 4.26 -0.55 -13.08
CA MET A 192 2.80 -0.49 -12.94
C MET A 192 2.11 -0.91 -14.24
N GLN A 193 0.97 -1.57 -14.12
CA GLN A 193 0.08 -1.90 -15.22
C GLN A 193 -1.25 -1.16 -15.09
N GLN A 194 -1.74 -0.60 -16.19
CA GLN A 194 -3.01 0.11 -16.23
C GLN A 194 -4.18 -0.82 -15.89
N ASP A 195 -4.18 -2.04 -16.41
CA ASP A 195 -5.26 -3.00 -16.20
C ASP A 195 -5.39 -3.39 -14.72
N ARG A 196 -4.26 -3.50 -14.02
CA ARG A 196 -4.28 -3.77 -12.58
C ARG A 196 -4.85 -2.59 -11.79
N TRP A 197 -4.51 -1.36 -12.15
CA TRP A 197 -5.14 -0.17 -11.57
C TRP A 197 -6.64 -0.09 -11.85
N GLN A 198 -7.08 -0.53 -13.05
CA GLN A 198 -8.51 -0.64 -13.36
C GLN A 198 -9.20 -1.68 -12.48
N GLN A 199 -8.56 -2.83 -12.26
CA GLN A 199 -9.09 -3.87 -11.37
C GLN A 199 -9.20 -3.38 -9.92
N ILE A 200 -8.17 -2.71 -9.40
CA ILE A 200 -8.19 -2.07 -8.08
C ILE A 200 -9.38 -1.09 -7.97
N ALA A 201 -9.58 -0.25 -8.98
CA ALA A 201 -10.69 0.68 -8.99
C ALA A 201 -12.06 -0.02 -9.04
N ARG A 202 -12.19 -1.11 -9.79
CA ARG A 202 -13.42 -1.95 -9.82
C ARG A 202 -13.69 -2.58 -8.45
N THR A 203 -12.67 -3.10 -7.78
CA THR A 203 -12.81 -3.64 -6.41
C THR A 203 -13.40 -2.60 -5.45
N TYR A 204 -12.94 -1.35 -5.51
CA TYR A 204 -13.52 -0.27 -4.71
C TYR A 204 -14.94 0.11 -5.15
N GLN A 205 -15.24 0.04 -6.45
CA GLN A 205 -16.60 0.29 -6.96
C GLN A 205 -17.58 -0.79 -6.50
N GLU A 206 -17.22 -2.05 -6.63
CA GLU A 206 -18.03 -3.21 -6.20
C GLU A 206 -18.29 -3.18 -4.68
N ALA A 207 -17.33 -2.68 -3.90
CA ALA A 207 -17.50 -2.44 -2.47
C ALA A 207 -18.31 -1.17 -2.14
N GLY A 208 -18.80 -0.43 -3.15
CA GLY A 208 -19.58 0.79 -2.96
C GLY A 208 -18.77 2.00 -2.47
N MET A 209 -17.45 1.91 -2.47
CA MET A 209 -16.55 2.97 -1.96
C MET A 209 -16.32 4.10 -2.97
N ILE A 210 -16.53 3.82 -4.25
CA ILE A 210 -16.55 4.82 -5.32
C ILE A 210 -17.76 4.59 -6.23
N LYS A 211 -18.31 5.67 -6.80
CA LYS A 211 -19.49 5.58 -7.67
C LYS A 211 -19.19 5.00 -9.05
N ALA A 212 -18.02 5.32 -9.58
CA ALA A 212 -17.56 4.86 -10.90
C ALA A 212 -16.04 4.77 -10.93
N VAL A 213 -15.52 3.89 -11.79
CA VAL A 213 -14.09 3.83 -12.10
C VAL A 213 -13.66 5.14 -12.77
N PRO A 214 -12.71 5.90 -12.19
CA PRO A 214 -12.27 7.16 -12.80
C PRO A 214 -11.46 6.89 -14.07
N ASN A 215 -11.32 7.93 -14.90
CA ASN A 215 -10.35 7.89 -16.00
C ASN A 215 -8.93 7.80 -15.43
N LEU A 216 -8.24 6.69 -15.69
CA LEU A 216 -6.91 6.40 -15.18
C LEU A 216 -5.77 6.93 -16.07
N THR A 217 -6.07 7.39 -17.30
CA THR A 217 -5.05 7.93 -18.21
C THR A 217 -4.26 9.11 -17.60
N PRO A 218 -4.91 10.13 -16.96
CA PRO A 218 -4.16 11.19 -16.27
C PRO A 218 -3.66 10.81 -14.89
N PHE A 219 -4.08 9.67 -14.35
CA PHE A 219 -3.67 9.18 -13.03
C PHE A 219 -2.32 8.47 -13.06
N LEU A 220 -1.98 7.79 -14.16
CA LEU A 220 -0.73 7.06 -14.29
C LEU A 220 0.32 7.92 -14.99
N TYR A 221 1.46 8.08 -14.36
CA TYR A 221 2.56 8.84 -14.92
C TYR A 221 3.11 8.17 -16.18
N ASN A 222 3.18 8.96 -17.25
CA ASN A 222 3.83 8.57 -18.49
C ASN A 222 4.74 9.73 -18.94
N SER A 223 6.04 9.54 -18.87
CA SER A 223 7.03 10.57 -19.20
C SER A 223 6.90 11.11 -20.62
N THR A 224 6.57 10.24 -21.59
CA THR A 224 6.37 10.65 -23.00
C THR A 224 5.14 11.53 -23.15
N GLN A 225 4.01 11.16 -22.52
CA GLN A 225 2.80 11.98 -22.56
C GLN A 225 2.98 13.31 -21.83
N ALA A 226 3.69 13.35 -20.72
CA ALA A 226 4.02 14.56 -19.99
C ALA A 226 4.81 15.53 -20.86
N SER A 227 5.85 15.05 -21.57
CA SER A 227 6.67 15.86 -22.49
C SER A 227 5.88 16.42 -23.66
N LEU A 228 5.01 15.63 -24.29
CA LEU A 228 4.18 16.08 -25.41
C LEU A 228 3.16 17.15 -24.99
N ARG A 229 2.58 17.05 -23.81
CA ARG A 229 1.66 18.04 -23.28
C ARG A 229 2.36 19.36 -22.97
N GLN A 230 3.56 19.32 -22.40
CA GLN A 230 4.37 20.51 -22.17
C GLN A 230 4.73 21.23 -23.48
N GLN A 231 5.15 20.48 -24.49
CA GLN A 231 5.44 21.06 -25.82
C GLN A 231 4.22 21.75 -26.45
N ARG A 232 3.03 21.12 -26.35
CA ARG A 232 1.80 21.75 -26.85
C ARG A 232 1.48 23.07 -26.14
N GLN A 233 1.60 23.12 -24.82
CA GLN A 233 1.37 24.35 -24.05
C GLN A 233 2.33 25.48 -24.40
N LEU A 234 3.59 25.15 -24.68
CA LEU A 234 4.57 26.13 -25.13
C LEU A 234 4.23 26.67 -26.52
N LEU A 235 3.75 25.82 -27.43
CA LEU A 235 3.30 26.22 -28.76
C LEU A 235 2.05 27.10 -28.67
N ASP A 236 1.06 26.73 -27.86
CA ASP A 236 -0.19 27.51 -27.69
C ASP A 236 0.11 28.90 -27.10
N ARG A 237 1.08 29.02 -26.19
CA ARG A 237 1.52 30.32 -25.66
C ARG A 237 2.28 31.18 -26.67
N SER A 238 3.04 30.55 -27.57
CA SER A 238 3.77 31.30 -28.65
C SER A 238 2.88 31.76 -29.78
N VAL A 239 1.68 31.18 -29.95
CA VAL A 239 0.69 31.58 -30.95
C VAL A 239 -0.27 32.68 -30.43
N ALA A 240 -0.32 32.86 -29.11
CA ALA A 240 -1.19 33.86 -28.45
C ALA A 240 -0.50 35.24 -28.24
N ILE A 241 0.69 35.46 -28.82
CA ILE A 241 1.42 36.72 -28.90
C ILE A 241 1.38 37.22 -30.33
#